data_ecee504fc59da3f60536ceeb849e798b
#
_entry.id   ecee504fc59da3f60536ceeb849e798b
#
_cell.length_a   1.000
_cell.length_b   1.000
_cell.length_c   1.000
_cell.angle_alpha   90.00
_cell.angle_beta   90.00
_cell.angle_gamma   90.00
#
_symmetry.space_group_name_H-M   'P 1'
#
loop_
_entity.id
_entity.type
_entity.pdbx_description
1 polymer ?
#
loop_
_entity_poly.entity_id
_entity_poly.type
_entity_poly.pdbx_seq_one_letter_code
_entity_poly.pdbx_strand_id
1 'polypeptide(L)'
;GKGASAAAAHLRYLQRDGTTREGERATLYGRIADAVDGKGFGERGAGDRHQFRFIVSPEDGDQYEDLKPLARRLMGRLEEDLGTKLDWVAVDHFNTGHPHTHIVVRGKDDRGADLIIARDYMTTGIRERAAELVDLDLGPRTHREIAQTLRAEVEQERLTSIDRALLKGADAERVVATNGRDAFDQTLRAGRLAK
;
A
#
# COMPACT_ATOMS: atom_id res chain seq x y z
N GLY A 1 -10.64 -19.04 18.77
CA GLY A 1 -10.14 -20.02 17.80
C GLY A 1 -10.26 -19.67 16.31
N LYS A 2 -11.38 -19.11 15.82
CA LYS A 2 -11.58 -18.88 14.38
C LYS A 2 -10.74 -17.71 13.82
N GLY A 3 -10.48 -16.66 14.60
CA GLY A 3 -9.70 -15.50 14.16
C GLY A 3 -8.21 -15.78 13.94
N ALA A 4 -7.58 -16.53 14.85
CA ALA A 4 -6.16 -16.90 14.74
C ALA A 4 -5.89 -17.80 13.50
N SER A 5 -6.81 -18.70 13.20
CA SER A 5 -6.73 -19.57 12.02
C SER A 5 -6.81 -18.77 10.72
N ALA A 6 -7.70 -17.74 10.67
CA ALA A 6 -7.83 -16.88 9.49
C ALA A 6 -6.62 -15.97 9.28
N ALA A 7 -6.03 -15.42 10.36
CA ALA A 7 -4.82 -14.61 10.27
C ALA A 7 -3.61 -15.42 9.79
N ALA A 8 -3.39 -16.62 10.35
CA ALA A 8 -2.32 -17.50 9.94
C ALA A 8 -2.50 -18.03 8.49
N ALA A 9 -3.75 -18.28 8.06
CA ALA A 9 -4.05 -18.66 6.69
C ALA A 9 -3.74 -17.52 5.71
N HIS A 10 -4.08 -16.29 6.08
CA HIS A 10 -3.78 -15.10 5.28
C HIS A 10 -2.28 -14.86 5.11
N LEU A 11 -1.50 -14.96 6.21
CA LEU A 11 -0.05 -14.82 6.13
C LEU A 11 0.60 -15.89 5.25
N ARG A 12 0.13 -17.14 5.33
CA ARG A 12 0.59 -18.20 4.42
C ARG A 12 0.25 -17.94 2.96
N TYR A 13 -0.93 -17.37 2.71
CA TYR A 13 -1.34 -16.97 1.36
C TYR A 13 -0.41 -15.87 0.83
N LEU A 14 -0.17 -14.81 1.60
CA LEU A 14 0.73 -13.72 1.23
C LEU A 14 2.16 -14.20 0.96
N GLN A 15 2.70 -15.11 1.81
CA GLN A 15 4.03 -15.69 1.58
C GLN A 15 4.10 -16.57 0.34
N ARG A 16 3.02 -17.30 0.03
CA ARG A 16 2.98 -18.17 -1.13
C ARG A 16 3.04 -17.39 -2.44
N ASP A 17 2.34 -16.27 -2.48
CA ASP A 17 2.18 -15.46 -3.68
C ASP A 17 3.25 -14.33 -3.77
N GLY A 18 3.99 -14.06 -2.66
CA GLY A 18 5.09 -13.11 -2.62
C GLY A 18 6.33 -13.65 -3.32
N THR A 19 7.00 -12.78 -4.10
CA THR A 19 8.27 -13.09 -4.73
C THR A 19 9.28 -11.97 -4.53
N THR A 20 10.56 -12.34 -4.48
CA THR A 20 11.66 -11.38 -4.60
C THR A 20 11.77 -10.87 -6.03
N ARG A 21 12.65 -9.90 -6.26
CA ARG A 21 12.92 -9.37 -7.61
C ARG A 21 13.50 -10.45 -8.53
N GLU A 22 14.27 -11.40 -7.99
CA GLU A 22 14.86 -12.54 -8.68
C GLU A 22 13.85 -13.66 -8.97
N GLY A 23 12.60 -13.52 -8.51
CA GLY A 23 11.54 -14.49 -8.68
C GLY A 23 11.54 -15.64 -7.65
N GLU A 24 12.36 -15.53 -6.61
CA GLU A 24 12.37 -16.46 -5.50
C GLU A 24 11.17 -16.19 -4.57
N ARG A 25 10.79 -17.20 -3.80
CA ARG A 25 9.71 -17.07 -2.83
C ARG A 25 10.06 -16.03 -1.76
N ALA A 26 9.20 -15.02 -1.59
CA ALA A 26 9.39 -13.99 -0.58
C ALA A 26 9.25 -14.55 0.85
N THR A 27 10.02 -13.97 1.76
CA THR A 27 10.00 -14.29 3.18
C THR A 27 9.30 -13.17 3.95
N LEU A 28 8.52 -13.54 4.98
CA LEU A 28 8.00 -12.55 5.93
C LEU A 28 9.17 -11.91 6.68
N TYR A 29 9.16 -10.60 6.76
CA TYR A 29 10.11 -9.82 7.54
C TYR A 29 9.39 -8.92 8.54
N GLY A 30 10.12 -8.38 9.48
CA GLY A 30 9.61 -7.46 10.49
C GLY A 30 10.55 -6.28 10.72
N ARG A 31 10.42 -5.66 11.88
CA ARG A 31 11.20 -4.48 12.26
C ARG A 31 12.72 -4.68 12.10
N ILE A 32 13.24 -5.81 12.53
CA ILE A 32 14.69 -6.11 12.56
C ILE A 32 15.00 -7.36 11.75
N ALA A 33 14.18 -8.41 11.88
CA ALA A 33 14.43 -9.70 11.25
C ALA A 33 14.00 -9.71 9.79
N ASP A 34 14.84 -10.27 8.92
CA ASP A 34 14.54 -10.49 7.50
C ASP A 34 13.78 -11.80 7.24
N ALA A 35 13.69 -12.64 8.29
CA ALA A 35 12.87 -13.84 8.28
C ALA A 35 12.10 -13.94 9.59
N VAL A 36 10.76 -13.91 9.51
CA VAL A 36 9.85 -13.98 10.66
C VAL A 36 8.96 -15.21 10.52
N ASP A 37 8.80 -15.93 11.64
CA ASP A 37 7.83 -17.03 11.70
C ASP A 37 6.40 -16.48 11.73
N GLY A 38 5.69 -16.64 10.61
CA GLY A 38 4.30 -16.22 10.46
C GLY A 38 3.34 -16.98 11.38
N LYS A 39 3.69 -18.22 11.80
CA LYS A 39 2.89 -18.98 12.76
C LYS A 39 2.98 -18.34 14.16
N GLY A 40 4.18 -18.07 14.62
CA GLY A 40 4.40 -17.39 15.92
C GLY A 40 3.79 -16.00 15.97
N PHE A 41 3.84 -15.23 14.85
CA PHE A 41 3.13 -13.96 14.76
C PHE A 41 1.62 -14.15 14.88
N GLY A 42 1.04 -15.12 14.18
CA GLY A 42 -0.39 -15.43 14.25
C GLY A 42 -0.83 -15.90 15.64
N GLU A 43 -0.01 -16.66 16.35
CA GLU A 43 -0.27 -17.10 17.73
C GLU A 43 -0.29 -15.93 18.70
N ARG A 44 0.63 -14.97 18.59
CA ARG A 44 0.61 -13.73 19.40
C ARG A 44 -0.63 -12.89 19.15
N GLY A 45 -1.16 -12.89 17.92
CA GLY A 45 -2.37 -12.17 17.53
C GLY A 45 -3.69 -12.93 17.76
N ALA A 46 -3.65 -14.13 18.30
CA ALA A 46 -4.83 -15.00 18.44
C ALA A 46 -5.95 -14.42 19.31
N GLY A 47 -5.62 -13.58 20.28
CA GLY A 47 -6.55 -12.90 21.19
C GLY A 47 -6.86 -11.46 20.80
N ASP A 48 -6.28 -10.95 19.72
CA ASP A 48 -6.49 -9.57 19.29
C ASP A 48 -7.92 -9.39 18.75
N ARG A 49 -8.54 -8.29 19.14
CA ARG A 49 -9.91 -7.94 18.69
C ARG A 49 -9.96 -7.71 17.18
N HIS A 50 -8.89 -7.15 16.59
CA HIS A 50 -8.76 -6.83 15.18
C HIS A 50 -7.30 -6.87 14.76
N GLN A 51 -7.08 -6.65 13.47
CA GLN A 51 -5.78 -6.63 12.83
C GLN A 51 -5.84 -5.59 11.70
N PHE A 52 -4.80 -4.78 11.54
CA PHE A 52 -4.71 -3.84 10.44
C PHE A 52 -3.92 -4.47 9.30
N ARG A 53 -4.36 -4.22 8.08
CA ARG A 53 -3.72 -4.69 6.86
C ARG A 53 -3.72 -3.57 5.84
N PHE A 54 -2.57 -3.32 5.25
CA PHE A 54 -2.45 -2.35 4.18
C PHE A 54 -1.37 -2.75 3.20
N ILE A 55 -1.40 -2.17 2.03
CA ILE A 55 -0.47 -2.39 0.94
C ILE A 55 0.23 -1.08 0.67
N VAL A 56 1.54 -1.11 0.62
CA VAL A 56 2.37 0.01 0.19
C VAL A 56 2.87 -0.32 -1.21
N SER A 57 2.40 0.44 -2.19
CA SER A 57 2.74 0.29 -3.60
C SER A 57 3.19 1.65 -4.13
N PRO A 58 4.49 1.97 -4.07
CA PRO A 58 5.02 3.16 -4.71
C PRO A 58 4.74 3.10 -6.22
N GLU A 59 4.38 4.21 -6.83
CA GLU A 59 4.18 4.25 -8.29
C GLU A 59 5.47 3.91 -9.04
N ASP A 60 6.61 4.33 -8.51
CA ASP A 60 7.95 4.04 -9.03
C ASP A 60 8.61 2.86 -8.26
N GLY A 61 7.82 1.90 -7.83
CA GLY A 61 8.26 0.74 -7.05
C GLY A 61 9.30 -0.14 -7.76
N ASP A 62 9.34 -0.10 -9.07
CA ASP A 62 10.33 -0.77 -9.92
C ASP A 62 11.74 -0.17 -9.78
N GLN A 63 11.89 1.05 -9.29
CA GLN A 63 13.18 1.67 -8.98
C GLN A 63 13.80 1.17 -7.66
N TYR A 64 13.01 0.52 -6.81
CA TYR A 64 13.52 -0.08 -5.57
C TYR A 64 14.06 -1.48 -5.83
N GLU A 65 15.29 -1.74 -5.42
CA GLU A 65 15.85 -3.10 -5.38
C GLU A 65 15.20 -3.93 -4.26
N ASP A 66 14.92 -3.28 -3.13
CA ASP A 66 14.34 -3.87 -1.93
C ASP A 66 13.34 -2.89 -1.29
N LEU A 67 12.13 -3.33 -1.03
CA LEU A 67 11.09 -2.53 -0.37
C LEU A 67 11.16 -2.58 1.17
N LYS A 68 11.94 -3.51 1.75
CA LYS A 68 12.06 -3.65 3.22
C LYS A 68 12.52 -2.36 3.92
N PRO A 69 13.56 -1.64 3.41
CA PRO A 69 13.99 -0.38 4.04
C PRO A 69 12.88 0.68 4.06
N LEU A 70 12.12 0.80 2.96
CA LEU A 70 10.99 1.72 2.87
C LEU A 70 9.89 1.32 3.87
N ALA A 71 9.49 0.04 3.90
CA ALA A 71 8.48 -0.46 4.82
C ALA A 71 8.89 -0.25 6.29
N ARG A 72 10.14 -0.52 6.64
CA ARG A 72 10.66 -0.33 8.01
C ARG A 72 10.63 1.13 8.45
N ARG A 73 11.02 2.05 7.57
CA ARG A 73 10.95 3.49 7.86
C ARG A 73 9.51 3.96 8.00
N LEU A 74 8.63 3.52 7.10
CA LEU A 74 7.21 3.83 7.20
C LEU A 74 6.62 3.36 8.53
N MET A 75 6.88 2.11 8.92
CA MET A 75 6.41 1.58 10.18
C MET A 75 7.00 2.33 11.39
N GLY A 76 8.25 2.78 11.29
CA GLY A 76 8.86 3.65 12.30
C GLY A 76 8.14 5.00 12.43
N ARG A 77 7.77 5.63 11.31
CA ARG A 77 6.96 6.85 11.32
C ARG A 77 5.57 6.64 11.93
N LEU A 78 4.92 5.52 11.60
CA LEU A 78 3.64 5.17 12.21
C LEU A 78 3.76 5.00 13.74
N GLU A 79 4.83 4.37 14.22
CA GLU A 79 5.10 4.23 15.65
C GLU A 79 5.30 5.58 16.35
N GLU A 80 6.02 6.51 15.69
CA GLU A 80 6.21 7.87 16.19
C GLU A 80 4.88 8.64 16.25
N ASP A 81 4.09 8.60 15.19
CA ASP A 81 2.80 9.29 15.09
C ASP A 81 1.75 8.74 16.06
N LEU A 82 1.76 7.42 16.31
CA LEU A 82 0.84 6.74 17.22
C LEU A 82 1.34 6.71 18.68
N GLY A 83 2.60 7.07 18.92
CA GLY A 83 3.22 7.07 20.27
C GLY A 83 3.32 5.69 20.89
N THR A 84 3.42 4.63 20.09
CA THR A 84 3.52 3.23 20.57
C THR A 84 4.34 2.38 19.61
N LYS A 85 4.90 1.28 20.12
CA LYS A 85 5.53 0.27 19.28
C LYS A 85 4.49 -0.68 18.69
N LEU A 86 4.73 -1.10 17.46
CA LEU A 86 3.84 -1.97 16.70
C LEU A 86 4.46 -3.37 16.52
N ASP A 87 3.69 -4.42 16.71
CA ASP A 87 4.06 -5.78 16.31
C ASP A 87 3.49 -6.03 14.90
N TRP A 88 4.37 -6.13 13.93
CA TRP A 88 4.00 -6.23 12.52
C TRP A 88 4.91 -7.15 11.74
N VAL A 89 4.39 -7.66 10.64
CA VAL A 89 5.12 -8.40 9.61
C VAL A 89 4.76 -7.88 8.24
N ALA A 90 5.67 -8.03 7.29
CA ALA A 90 5.46 -7.65 5.91
C ALA A 90 6.03 -8.69 4.95
N VAL A 91 5.59 -8.65 3.70
CA VAL A 91 6.10 -9.46 2.60
C VAL A 91 6.01 -8.68 1.29
N ASP A 92 7.06 -8.75 0.50
CA ASP A 92 7.15 -8.05 -0.78
C ASP A 92 6.66 -8.92 -1.93
N HIS A 93 6.10 -8.27 -2.93
CA HIS A 93 5.61 -8.87 -4.17
C HIS A 93 6.21 -8.13 -5.36
N PHE A 94 7.21 -8.72 -6.01
CA PHE A 94 7.84 -8.20 -7.22
C PHE A 94 7.36 -8.86 -8.50
N ASN A 95 6.53 -9.89 -8.42
CA ASN A 95 5.99 -10.64 -9.56
C ASN A 95 4.78 -9.97 -10.24
N THR A 96 4.45 -8.76 -9.86
CA THR A 96 3.37 -7.96 -10.45
C THR A 96 3.96 -6.78 -11.20
N GLY A 97 3.23 -6.20 -12.15
CA GLY A 97 3.67 -5.00 -12.87
C GLY A 97 3.89 -3.76 -11.99
N HIS A 98 3.58 -3.86 -10.69
CA HIS A 98 3.78 -2.81 -9.69
C HIS A 98 4.28 -3.46 -8.40
N PRO A 99 5.60 -3.41 -8.12
CA PRO A 99 6.17 -3.90 -6.87
C PRO A 99 5.48 -3.27 -5.66
N HIS A 100 5.13 -4.10 -4.68
CA HIS A 100 4.44 -3.63 -3.50
C HIS A 100 4.73 -4.53 -2.30
N THR A 101 4.51 -4.00 -1.10
CA THR A 101 4.63 -4.76 0.14
C THR A 101 3.29 -4.83 0.86
N HIS A 102 2.93 -6.03 1.31
CA HIS A 102 1.81 -6.26 2.22
C HIS A 102 2.29 -6.14 3.65
N ILE A 103 1.63 -5.33 4.46
CA ILE A 103 1.94 -5.15 5.88
C ILE A 103 0.74 -5.58 6.72
N VAL A 104 1.02 -6.37 7.73
CA VAL A 104 0.03 -6.86 8.69
C VAL A 104 0.48 -6.42 10.08
N VAL A 105 -0.35 -5.66 10.77
CA VAL A 105 -0.10 -5.12 12.10
C VAL A 105 -1.08 -5.73 13.08
N ARG A 106 -0.61 -6.17 14.23
CA ARG A 106 -1.46 -6.66 15.32
C ARG A 106 -2.34 -5.53 15.86
N GLY A 107 -3.51 -5.90 16.35
CA GLY A 107 -4.47 -4.98 16.96
C GLY A 107 -4.17 -4.59 18.41
N LYS A 108 -2.91 -4.70 18.86
CA LYS A 108 -2.46 -4.35 20.20
C LYS A 108 -1.29 -3.39 20.14
N ASP A 109 -1.28 -2.44 21.08
CA ASP A 109 -0.15 -1.57 21.35
C ASP A 109 0.94 -2.30 22.18
N ASP A 110 2.04 -1.61 22.49
CA ASP A 110 3.15 -2.14 23.29
C ASP A 110 2.80 -2.36 24.77
N ARG A 111 1.64 -1.86 25.23
CA ARG A 111 1.09 -2.04 26.58
C ARG A 111 0.03 -3.14 26.64
N GLY A 112 -0.29 -3.75 25.49
CA GLY A 112 -1.30 -4.79 25.38
C GLY A 112 -2.74 -4.27 25.33
N ALA A 113 -2.94 -2.94 25.22
CA ALA A 113 -4.25 -2.36 24.99
C ALA A 113 -4.64 -2.48 23.50
N ASP A 114 -5.95 -2.35 23.20
CA ASP A 114 -6.40 -2.36 21.80
C ASP A 114 -5.82 -1.16 21.05
N LEU A 115 -5.12 -1.44 19.96
CA LEU A 115 -4.56 -0.41 19.09
C LEU A 115 -5.68 0.31 18.36
N ILE A 116 -5.76 1.62 18.54
CA ILE A 116 -6.74 2.47 17.88
C ILE A 116 -6.02 3.39 16.91
N ILE A 117 -6.34 3.30 15.64
CA ILE A 117 -5.83 4.18 14.60
C ILE A 117 -7.01 4.99 14.05
N ALA A 118 -6.89 6.32 14.08
CA ALA A 118 -7.93 7.20 13.56
C ALA A 118 -8.18 6.91 12.06
N ARG A 119 -9.45 6.95 11.65
CA ARG A 119 -9.83 6.65 10.26
C ARG A 119 -9.11 7.53 9.25
N ASP A 120 -9.01 8.83 9.52
CA ASP A 120 -8.36 9.77 8.61
C ASP A 120 -6.86 9.48 8.49
N TYR A 121 -6.22 9.04 9.57
CA TYR A 121 -4.83 8.60 9.53
C TYR A 121 -4.67 7.32 8.68
N MET A 122 -5.58 6.36 8.80
CA MET A 122 -5.59 5.15 7.97
C MET A 122 -5.79 5.44 6.47
N THR A 123 -6.64 6.41 6.14
CA THR A 123 -6.99 6.70 4.73
C THR A 123 -6.06 7.69 4.06
N THR A 124 -5.50 8.63 4.81
CA THR A 124 -4.70 9.75 4.30
C THR A 124 -3.32 9.79 4.92
N GLY A 125 -3.21 9.80 6.25
CA GLY A 125 -1.94 10.01 6.95
C GLY A 125 -0.87 8.98 6.59
N ILE A 126 -1.19 7.69 6.55
CA ILE A 126 -0.23 6.64 6.16
C ILE A 126 0.26 6.84 4.73
N ARG A 127 -0.63 7.27 3.81
CA ARG A 127 -0.27 7.57 2.43
C ARG A 127 0.68 8.76 2.34
N GLU A 128 0.42 9.82 3.09
CA GLU A 128 1.29 11.00 3.14
C GLU A 128 2.68 10.65 3.66
N ARG A 129 2.77 9.87 4.75
CA ARG A 129 4.06 9.37 5.26
C ARG A 129 4.81 8.50 4.26
N ALA A 130 4.11 7.64 3.54
CA ALA A 130 4.73 6.83 2.49
C ALA A 130 5.24 7.70 1.33
N ALA A 131 4.46 8.70 0.89
CA ALA A 131 4.86 9.62 -0.17
C ALA A 131 6.10 10.44 0.22
N GLU A 132 6.13 11.00 1.44
CA GLU A 132 7.30 11.72 1.97
C GLU A 132 8.57 10.86 1.91
N LEU A 133 8.49 9.58 2.26
CA LEU A 133 9.62 8.67 2.23
C LEU A 133 10.07 8.33 0.81
N VAL A 134 9.13 8.15 -0.12
CA VAL A 134 9.44 7.91 -1.53
C VAL A 134 10.09 9.15 -2.15
N ASP A 135 9.59 10.36 -1.85
CA ASP A 135 10.18 11.61 -2.31
C ASP A 135 11.61 11.81 -1.76
N LEU A 136 11.87 11.37 -0.53
CA LEU A 136 13.22 11.38 0.05
C LEU A 136 14.18 10.40 -0.65
N ASP A 137 13.68 9.26 -1.10
CA ASP A 137 14.49 8.22 -1.73
C ASP A 137 14.76 8.50 -3.22
N LEU A 138 13.72 8.85 -3.96
CA LEU A 138 13.74 8.96 -5.41
C LEU A 138 13.72 10.41 -5.91
N GLY A 139 13.51 11.36 -5.00
CA GLY A 139 13.27 12.76 -5.32
C GLY A 139 11.82 13.04 -5.73
N PRO A 140 11.39 14.33 -5.70
CA PRO A 140 10.07 14.71 -6.14
C PRO A 140 9.90 14.48 -7.65
N ARG A 141 8.78 13.88 -8.02
CA ARG A 141 8.47 13.62 -9.44
C ARG A 141 8.39 14.93 -10.23
N THR A 142 9.02 14.95 -11.37
CA THR A 142 8.94 16.09 -12.29
C THR A 142 7.57 16.16 -12.96
N HIS A 143 7.13 17.35 -13.35
CA HIS A 143 5.90 17.53 -14.14
C HIS A 143 5.91 16.68 -15.42
N ARG A 144 7.08 16.44 -16.02
CA ARG A 144 7.24 15.61 -17.20
C ARG A 144 6.93 14.14 -16.91
N GLU A 145 7.44 13.59 -15.81
CA GLU A 145 7.20 12.21 -15.38
C GLU A 145 5.72 12.00 -15.03
N ILE A 146 5.13 12.94 -14.29
CA ILE A 146 3.69 12.91 -13.97
C ILE A 146 2.86 12.88 -15.27
N ALA A 147 3.17 13.77 -16.22
CA ALA A 147 2.47 13.81 -17.50
C ALA A 147 2.65 12.52 -18.33
N GLN A 148 3.83 11.91 -18.30
CA GLN A 148 4.09 10.64 -18.98
C GLN A 148 3.29 9.49 -18.35
N THR A 149 3.23 9.40 -17.02
CA THR A 149 2.43 8.39 -16.31
C THR A 149 0.94 8.55 -16.63
N LEU A 150 0.41 9.77 -16.57
CA LEU A 150 -1.00 10.04 -16.90
C LEU A 150 -1.34 9.66 -18.35
N ARG A 151 -0.45 9.95 -19.30
CA ARG A 151 -0.63 9.52 -20.70
C ARG A 151 -0.64 8.00 -20.85
N ALA A 152 0.27 7.32 -20.17
CA ALA A 152 0.29 5.86 -20.17
C ALA A 152 -0.98 5.25 -19.54
N GLU A 153 -1.58 5.90 -18.54
CA GLU A 153 -2.84 5.46 -17.94
C GLU A 153 -4.03 5.54 -18.90
N VAL A 154 -4.03 6.47 -19.87
CA VAL A 154 -5.12 6.60 -20.87
C VAL A 154 -5.32 5.30 -21.65
N GLU A 155 -4.24 4.56 -21.93
CA GLU A 155 -4.28 3.33 -22.71
C GLU A 155 -4.57 2.06 -21.87
N GLN A 156 -4.61 2.17 -20.55
CA GLN A 156 -4.81 1.00 -19.68
C GLN A 156 -6.28 0.59 -19.59
N GLU A 157 -6.54 -0.72 -19.64
CA GLU A 157 -7.91 -1.27 -19.50
C GLU A 157 -8.40 -1.35 -18.06
N ARG A 158 -7.50 -1.25 -17.07
CA ARG A 158 -7.84 -1.25 -15.64
C ARG A 158 -8.27 0.13 -15.14
N LEU A 159 -8.94 0.17 -13.98
CA LEU A 159 -9.29 1.42 -13.30
C LEU A 159 -8.04 2.18 -12.86
N THR A 160 -7.78 3.32 -13.48
CA THR A 160 -6.58 4.15 -13.29
C THR A 160 -6.79 5.28 -12.29
N SER A 161 -5.76 6.09 -12.03
CA SER A 161 -5.87 7.29 -11.20
C SER A 161 -6.75 8.35 -11.85
N ILE A 162 -6.72 8.46 -13.17
CA ILE A 162 -7.58 9.36 -13.97
C ILE A 162 -9.05 8.97 -13.79
N ASP A 163 -9.38 7.68 -13.88
CA ASP A 163 -10.76 7.20 -13.70
C ASP A 163 -11.29 7.52 -12.31
N ARG A 164 -10.47 7.33 -11.28
CA ARG A 164 -10.86 7.65 -9.90
C ARG A 164 -11.07 9.15 -9.70
N ALA A 165 -10.24 9.99 -10.32
CA ALA A 165 -10.41 11.44 -10.28
C ALA A 165 -11.70 11.88 -10.98
N LEU A 166 -12.00 11.31 -12.15
CA LEU A 166 -13.24 11.53 -12.88
C LEU A 166 -14.47 11.11 -12.06
N LEU A 167 -14.45 9.91 -11.48
CA LEU A 167 -15.54 9.40 -10.65
C LEU A 167 -15.77 10.25 -9.39
N LYS A 168 -14.70 10.77 -8.79
CA LYS A 168 -14.78 11.65 -7.62
C LYS A 168 -15.33 13.03 -7.96
N GLY A 169 -15.06 13.54 -9.17
CA GLY A 169 -15.54 14.82 -9.66
C GLY A 169 -16.91 14.77 -10.34
N ALA A 170 -17.51 13.58 -10.47
CA ALA A 170 -18.82 13.41 -11.10
C ALA A 170 -19.95 13.95 -10.21
N ASP A 171 -20.89 14.65 -10.81
CA ASP A 171 -22.14 15.09 -10.17
C ASP A 171 -23.15 13.95 -10.00
N ALA A 172 -24.36 14.27 -9.56
CA ALA A 172 -25.45 13.30 -9.38
C ALA A 172 -25.90 12.63 -10.69
N GLU A 173 -25.72 13.29 -11.82
CA GLU A 173 -25.99 12.77 -13.17
C GLU A 173 -24.77 12.04 -13.78
N ARG A 174 -23.70 11.86 -13.02
CA ARG A 174 -22.41 11.29 -13.46
C ARG A 174 -21.72 12.08 -14.58
N VAL A 175 -21.93 13.39 -14.62
CA VAL A 175 -21.27 14.32 -15.52
C VAL A 175 -20.03 14.91 -14.86
N VAL A 176 -18.94 14.98 -15.58
CA VAL A 176 -17.68 15.58 -15.13
C VAL A 176 -17.33 16.76 -16.00
N ALA A 177 -17.17 17.94 -15.40
CA ALA A 177 -16.63 19.10 -16.11
C ALA A 177 -15.11 18.95 -16.27
N THR A 178 -14.65 18.79 -17.51
CA THR A 178 -13.22 18.70 -17.83
C THR A 178 -12.68 20.07 -18.22
N ASN A 179 -12.03 20.77 -17.29
CA ASN A 179 -11.44 22.08 -17.53
C ASN A 179 -9.94 22.04 -17.26
N GLY A 180 -9.13 22.59 -18.15
CA GLY A 180 -7.70 22.80 -17.94
C GLY A 180 -6.77 22.01 -18.87
N ARG A 181 -5.46 22.10 -18.62
CA ARG A 181 -4.43 21.48 -19.48
C ARG A 181 -4.47 19.96 -19.48
N ASP A 182 -4.97 19.35 -18.41
CA ASP A 182 -5.11 17.89 -18.28
C ASP A 182 -6.44 17.36 -18.84
N ALA A 183 -7.31 18.28 -19.33
CA ALA A 183 -8.63 17.95 -19.86
C ALA A 183 -8.55 17.01 -21.08
N PHE A 184 -7.49 17.09 -21.87
CA PHE A 184 -7.33 16.24 -23.06
C PHE A 184 -7.21 14.75 -22.68
N ASP A 185 -6.32 14.42 -21.76
CA ASP A 185 -6.11 13.03 -21.30
C ASP A 185 -7.34 12.51 -20.56
N GLN A 186 -7.98 13.35 -19.74
CA GLN A 186 -9.24 13.02 -19.06
C GLN A 186 -10.39 12.79 -20.05
N THR A 187 -10.50 13.62 -21.09
CA THR A 187 -11.55 13.50 -22.12
C THR A 187 -11.36 12.23 -22.95
N LEU A 188 -10.12 11.89 -23.32
CA LEU A 188 -9.82 10.64 -24.03
C LEU A 188 -10.21 9.43 -23.20
N ARG A 189 -9.87 9.43 -21.90
CA ARG A 189 -10.20 8.34 -21.00
C ARG A 189 -11.70 8.22 -20.76
N ALA A 190 -12.40 9.33 -20.51
CA ALA A 190 -13.85 9.35 -20.35
C ALA A 190 -14.56 8.81 -21.59
N GLY A 191 -14.09 9.15 -22.79
CA GLY A 191 -14.63 8.62 -24.05
C GLY A 191 -14.45 7.11 -24.24
N ARG A 192 -13.45 6.49 -23.59
CA ARG A 192 -13.25 5.03 -23.56
C ARG A 192 -14.17 4.33 -22.57
N LEU A 193 -14.42 4.92 -21.41
CA LEU A 193 -15.32 4.35 -20.39
C LEU A 193 -16.79 4.43 -20.79
N ALA A 194 -17.14 5.28 -21.74
CA ALA A 194 -18.51 5.45 -22.24
C ALA A 194 -18.89 4.47 -23.38
N LYS A 195 -17.95 3.65 -23.86
CA LYS A 195 -18.17 2.60 -24.85
C LYS A 195 -18.31 1.23 -24.19
#